data_020341b319d4aab9e6ab5361bbeddd7c
#
_entry.id   020341b319d4aab9e6ab5361bbeddd7c
#
_cell.length_a   1.000
_cell.length_b   1.000
_cell.length_c   1.000
_cell.angle_alpha   90.00
_cell.angle_beta   90.00
_cell.angle_gamma   90.00
#
_symmetry.space_group_name_H-M   'P 1'
#
loop_
_entity.id
_entity.type
_entity.pdbx_description
1 polymer ?
#
loop_
_entity_poly.entity_id
_entity_poly.type
_entity_poly.pdbx_seq_one_letter_code
_entity_poly.pdbx_strand_id
1 'polypeptide(L)'
;MSNIFSEYRSTPRVKFIPTMLMVAIVAACTAPISKTGRRSETFDAVAATQTFASGFRHISERYIEPVSASELALEGLRGLTTIDPSLQIQHSGNRITIGSDILSPHSYTLPATNDYEGWANLTVQILLDAQNQAAHYQKTKLDKLYEAVFDGSLSHLDAFSRYASVEQAKRNREKRSGFGGIGIRFIMLENGASVSLVFPGSPASNAGLRPKDIITHADGRSLVELKRQETGSLLRGKIGSIVEVKVLRPPARIPFNLSIKRDRIVEITATHSVKNGVVNIHVTRFNNHTAQHVAQNLAQALQEVHRQLNGKAKGVILDLRSNPGGLLKQAVNVSDLFLVNGRIISTRGRHPASNHDYDAKSTDIARGLPLVVLINGRSASASEIVAAALQDHDRAVVIGSTSFGKGTVQTVITLPNKAEITLTWSRFQAPSGYFLHGLGVSPSICATRDKNSDAANVIETALWKAVQHTETVQAWHSVSTKQKRERQRLKEICPATNQLNPIDVKIAERLLKDTALYQRVKALNQAIAFIGK
;
A
#
# COMPACT_ATOMS: atom_id res chain seq x y z
N MET A 1 -60.96 25.58 38.18
CA MET A 1 -60.82 26.85 38.90
C MET A 1 -60.14 27.77 37.91
N SER A 2 -60.92 28.49 37.24
CA SER A 2 -61.37 29.89 37.32
C SER A 2 -60.27 30.84 36.85
N ASN A 3 -60.47 31.38 35.73
CA ASN A 3 -61.12 32.64 35.32
C ASN A 3 -60.05 33.72 35.05
N ILE A 4 -60.09 34.70 34.17
CA ILE A 4 -61.17 35.32 33.36
C ILE A 4 -60.53 36.58 32.72
N PHE A 5 -60.88 36.90 31.45
CA PHE A 5 -61.11 38.23 30.81
C PHE A 5 -59.97 39.28 30.77
N SER A 6 -59.81 40.22 29.81
CA SER A 6 -60.75 40.75 28.81
C SER A 6 -59.97 41.71 27.90
N GLU A 7 -60.32 41.68 26.65
CA GLU A 7 -60.64 42.79 25.73
C GLU A 7 -60.09 44.21 26.00
N TYR A 8 -59.55 44.85 24.97
CA TYR A 8 -60.17 46.03 24.37
C TYR A 8 -59.66 46.39 22.99
N ARG A 9 -60.59 46.63 22.08
CA ARG A 9 -60.46 47.19 20.72
C ARG A 9 -60.06 48.66 20.75
N SER A 10 -59.36 49.13 19.67
CA SER A 10 -59.75 50.33 18.92
C SER A 10 -58.88 50.56 17.68
N THR A 11 -59.48 50.48 16.53
CA THR A 11 -59.07 51.21 15.31
C THR A 11 -59.49 52.68 15.44
N PRO A 12 -58.82 53.65 14.80
CA PRO A 12 -59.39 54.16 13.57
C PRO A 12 -58.45 54.76 12.49
N ARG A 13 -59.03 54.75 11.29
CA ARG A 13 -59.00 55.73 10.20
C ARG A 13 -57.73 56.10 9.43
N VAL A 14 -57.77 55.64 8.24
CA VAL A 14 -57.41 56.13 6.88
C VAL A 14 -57.19 57.64 6.75
N LYS A 15 -56.03 58.01 6.17
CA LYS A 15 -55.90 59.23 5.34
C LYS A 15 -55.13 58.86 4.07
N PHE A 16 -55.84 58.99 2.92
CA PHE A 16 -55.31 59.02 1.58
C PHE A 16 -54.54 60.31 1.35
N ILE A 17 -53.34 60.22 0.73
CA ILE A 17 -52.72 61.32 -0.04
C ILE A 17 -52.03 60.66 -1.27
N PRO A 18 -52.02 61.30 -2.43
CA PRO A 18 -51.99 60.63 -3.72
C PRO A 18 -50.59 60.41 -4.30
N THR A 19 -50.56 59.43 -5.11
CA THR A 19 -49.70 59.00 -6.23
C THR A 19 -48.75 60.05 -6.81
N MET A 20 -47.46 59.75 -6.78
CA MET A 20 -46.48 60.21 -7.75
C MET A 20 -45.72 59.00 -8.30
N LEU A 21 -46.00 58.69 -9.57
CA LEU A 21 -45.43 57.58 -10.32
C LEU A 21 -43.98 57.94 -10.71
N MET A 22 -43.01 57.36 -10.08
CA MET A 22 -41.60 57.45 -10.46
C MET A 22 -41.20 56.13 -11.12
N VAL A 23 -41.11 56.14 -12.44
CA VAL A 23 -40.57 55.03 -13.23
C VAL A 23 -39.06 54.95 -13.01
N ALA A 24 -38.64 54.01 -12.20
CA ALA A 24 -37.23 53.66 -12.07
C ALA A 24 -36.89 52.66 -13.16
N ILE A 25 -36.11 53.07 -14.13
CA ILE A 25 -35.50 52.21 -15.13
C ILE A 25 -34.43 51.36 -14.40
N VAL A 26 -34.74 50.08 -14.17
CA VAL A 26 -33.75 49.10 -13.69
C VAL A 26 -32.87 48.73 -14.90
N ALA A 27 -31.73 49.39 -15.02
CA ALA A 27 -30.66 48.92 -15.88
C ALA A 27 -30.09 47.64 -15.28
N ALA A 28 -30.47 46.48 -15.80
CA ALA A 28 -29.88 45.22 -15.48
C ALA A 28 -28.42 45.21 -15.98
N CYS A 29 -27.47 45.53 -15.09
CA CYS A 29 -26.07 45.20 -15.31
C CYS A 29 -25.92 43.69 -15.28
N THR A 30 -25.97 43.05 -16.44
CA THR A 30 -25.43 41.69 -16.60
C THR A 30 -23.91 41.76 -16.46
N ALA A 31 -23.44 41.59 -15.23
CA ALA A 31 -22.02 41.32 -15.00
C ALA A 31 -21.67 40.01 -15.71
N PRO A 32 -20.63 39.96 -16.54
CA PRO A 32 -20.20 38.71 -17.12
C PRO A 32 -19.78 37.79 -15.98
N ILE A 33 -20.36 36.58 -15.95
CA ILE A 33 -19.87 35.49 -15.08
C ILE A 33 -18.41 35.28 -15.47
N SER A 34 -17.51 35.84 -14.68
CA SER A 34 -16.09 35.55 -14.80
C SER A 34 -15.93 34.05 -14.59
N LYS A 35 -15.62 33.32 -15.68
CA LYS A 35 -15.03 32.01 -15.58
C LYS A 35 -13.90 32.18 -14.57
N THR A 36 -14.03 31.54 -13.39
CA THR A 36 -12.94 31.40 -12.43
C THR A 36 -11.82 30.70 -13.17
N GLY A 37 -10.96 31.49 -13.80
CA GLY A 37 -9.69 31.02 -14.31
C GLY A 37 -9.00 30.34 -13.12
N ARG A 38 -8.63 29.09 -13.27
CA ARG A 38 -7.68 28.45 -12.36
C ARG A 38 -6.53 29.44 -12.19
N ARG A 39 -6.41 30.06 -11.00
CA ARG A 39 -5.18 30.76 -10.62
C ARG A 39 -4.05 29.79 -10.90
N SER A 40 -3.13 30.14 -11.77
CA SER A 40 -1.83 29.46 -11.82
C SER A 40 -1.32 29.55 -10.38
N GLU A 41 -1.08 28.40 -9.76
CA GLU A 41 -0.45 28.38 -8.45
C GLU A 41 0.90 29.10 -8.62
N THR A 42 1.00 30.30 -8.08
CA THR A 42 2.24 31.05 -8.06
C THR A 42 3.26 30.23 -7.26
N PHE A 43 4.47 30.11 -7.78
CA PHE A 43 5.55 29.40 -7.11
C PHE A 43 5.81 30.07 -5.75
N ASP A 44 5.44 29.41 -4.66
CA ASP A 44 5.73 29.88 -3.31
C ASP A 44 7.14 29.41 -2.93
N ALA A 45 8.10 30.30 -3.04
CA ALA A 45 9.51 30.03 -2.74
C ALA A 45 9.75 29.61 -1.29
N VAL A 46 9.02 30.20 -0.33
CA VAL A 46 9.17 29.89 1.09
C VAL A 46 8.68 28.47 1.38
N ALA A 47 7.50 28.13 0.92
CA ALA A 47 6.95 26.77 1.06
C ALA A 47 7.80 25.73 0.33
N ALA A 48 8.37 26.09 -0.82
CA ALA A 48 9.27 25.20 -1.57
C ALA A 48 10.58 24.95 -0.82
N THR A 49 11.23 26.01 -0.29
CA THR A 49 12.43 25.88 0.54
C THR A 49 12.17 24.99 1.75
N GLN A 50 11.08 25.22 2.49
CA GLN A 50 10.72 24.39 3.64
C GLN A 50 10.53 22.93 3.26
N THR A 51 9.93 22.67 2.10
CA THR A 51 9.67 21.31 1.61
C THR A 51 10.98 20.61 1.24
N PHE A 52 11.89 21.26 0.50
CA PHE A 52 13.19 20.68 0.15
C PHE A 52 14.10 20.51 1.37
N ALA A 53 14.19 21.52 2.25
CA ALA A 53 15.00 21.43 3.47
C ALA A 53 14.54 20.28 4.38
N SER A 54 13.22 20.16 4.59
CA SER A 54 12.63 19.03 5.32
C SER A 54 12.94 17.69 4.67
N GLY A 55 12.81 17.59 3.34
CA GLY A 55 13.11 16.39 2.57
C GLY A 55 14.58 15.97 2.70
N PHE A 56 15.52 16.86 2.38
CA PHE A 56 16.96 16.58 2.46
C PHE A 56 17.41 16.20 3.87
N ARG A 57 16.92 16.90 4.90
CA ARG A 57 17.18 16.59 6.30
C ARG A 57 16.72 15.19 6.66
N HIS A 58 15.46 14.87 6.40
CA HIS A 58 14.92 13.57 6.76
C HIS A 58 15.55 12.41 5.99
N ILE A 59 15.92 12.61 4.72
CA ILE A 59 16.64 11.60 3.96
C ILE A 59 18.01 11.38 4.56
N SER A 60 18.80 12.44 4.77
CA SER A 60 20.16 12.36 5.31
C SER A 60 20.19 11.74 6.71
N GLU A 61 19.26 12.11 7.60
CA GLU A 61 19.20 11.58 8.96
C GLU A 61 18.76 10.11 9.02
N ARG A 62 17.83 9.70 8.16
CA ARG A 62 17.10 8.43 8.32
C ARG A 62 17.43 7.37 7.29
N TYR A 63 18.00 7.72 6.15
CA TYR A 63 18.38 6.70 5.16
C TYR A 63 19.32 5.67 5.77
N ILE A 64 19.20 4.42 5.38
CA ILE A 64 19.93 3.30 5.98
C ILE A 64 21.45 3.44 5.87
N GLU A 65 21.94 4.16 4.86
CA GLU A 65 23.36 4.47 4.67
C GLU A 65 23.58 5.98 4.77
N PRO A 66 24.77 6.45 5.18
CA PRO A 66 25.06 7.88 5.23
C PRO A 66 24.94 8.52 3.85
N VAL A 67 24.28 9.67 3.77
CA VAL A 67 24.18 10.49 2.57
C VAL A 67 24.15 11.97 3.00
N SER A 68 24.89 12.84 2.30
CA SER A 68 24.97 14.27 2.61
C SER A 68 23.86 15.08 1.95
N ALA A 69 23.56 16.28 2.47
CA ALA A 69 22.64 17.21 1.83
C ALA A 69 23.13 17.67 0.46
N SER A 70 24.43 17.87 0.29
CA SER A 70 25.03 18.23 -0.99
C SER A 70 24.81 17.17 -2.06
N GLU A 71 25.03 15.90 -1.72
CA GLU A 71 24.80 14.77 -2.62
C GLU A 71 23.33 14.68 -3.04
N LEU A 72 22.40 14.76 -2.08
CA LEU A 72 20.97 14.74 -2.35
C LEU A 72 20.52 15.88 -3.26
N ALA A 73 20.99 17.11 -2.99
CA ALA A 73 20.60 18.27 -3.78
C ALA A 73 21.19 18.23 -5.19
N LEU A 74 22.46 17.84 -5.36
CA LEU A 74 23.09 17.73 -6.67
C LEU A 74 22.43 16.65 -7.54
N GLU A 75 22.16 15.47 -6.99
CA GLU A 75 21.42 14.42 -7.70
C GLU A 75 19.98 14.85 -7.98
N GLY A 76 19.37 15.58 -7.04
CA GLY A 76 18.06 16.19 -7.25
C GLY A 76 18.02 17.17 -8.40
N LEU A 77 19.00 18.06 -8.50
CA LEU A 77 19.13 18.99 -9.62
C LEU A 77 19.35 18.25 -10.95
N ARG A 78 20.11 17.17 -10.96
CA ARG A 78 20.23 16.28 -12.16
C ARG A 78 18.89 15.67 -12.56
N GLY A 79 18.00 15.43 -11.62
CA GLY A 79 16.62 14.98 -11.90
C GLY A 79 15.81 15.94 -12.78
N LEU A 80 16.18 17.22 -12.84
CA LEU A 80 15.54 18.21 -13.75
C LEU A 80 15.76 17.90 -15.23
N THR A 81 16.70 17.00 -15.59
CA THR A 81 16.84 16.47 -16.96
C THR A 81 15.57 15.76 -17.45
N THR A 82 14.68 15.33 -16.55
CA THR A 82 13.35 14.80 -16.93
C THR A 82 12.40 15.87 -17.44
N ILE A 83 12.68 17.14 -17.13
CA ILE A 83 11.93 18.31 -17.60
C ILE A 83 12.65 18.97 -18.77
N ASP A 84 13.95 19.16 -18.65
CA ASP A 84 14.83 19.73 -19.69
C ASP A 84 15.99 18.75 -19.99
N PRO A 85 15.85 17.90 -21.01
CA PRO A 85 16.89 16.91 -21.36
C PRO A 85 18.23 17.52 -21.76
N SER A 86 18.29 18.81 -22.14
CA SER A 86 19.52 19.52 -22.51
C SER A 86 20.27 20.11 -21.32
N LEU A 87 19.71 19.97 -20.09
CA LEU A 87 20.29 20.54 -18.87
C LEU A 87 21.69 20.00 -18.60
N GLN A 88 22.64 20.91 -18.46
CA GLN A 88 24.02 20.62 -18.10
C GLN A 88 24.34 21.21 -16.73
N ILE A 89 24.98 20.41 -15.90
CA ILE A 89 25.40 20.78 -14.55
C ILE A 89 26.90 20.55 -14.45
N GLN A 90 27.68 21.64 -14.32
CA GLN A 90 29.13 21.61 -14.20
C GLN A 90 29.54 22.04 -12.80
N HIS A 91 30.35 21.22 -12.15
CA HIS A 91 30.86 21.48 -10.81
C HIS A 91 32.34 21.86 -10.87
N SER A 92 32.73 22.99 -10.29
CA SER A 92 34.11 23.45 -10.23
C SER A 92 34.39 24.14 -8.88
N GLY A 93 35.21 23.51 -8.03
CA GLY A 93 35.53 24.00 -6.71
C GLY A 93 34.28 24.22 -5.84
N ASN A 94 34.07 25.45 -5.37
CA ASN A 94 32.90 25.82 -4.55
C ASN A 94 31.76 26.44 -5.38
N ARG A 95 31.67 26.12 -6.66
CA ARG A 95 30.64 26.66 -7.56
C ARG A 95 30.02 25.56 -8.42
N ILE A 96 28.74 25.72 -8.73
CA ILE A 96 28.01 24.94 -9.70
C ILE A 96 27.51 25.86 -10.82
N THR A 97 27.73 25.49 -12.07
CA THR A 97 27.19 26.20 -13.23
C THR A 97 26.11 25.36 -13.89
N ILE A 98 24.93 25.95 -14.07
CA ILE A 98 23.76 25.30 -14.65
C ILE A 98 23.37 26.07 -15.93
N GLY A 99 23.15 25.36 -17.01
CA GLY A 99 22.70 25.89 -18.28
C GLY A 99 22.11 24.79 -19.17
N SER A 100 21.44 25.18 -20.25
CA SER A 100 20.86 24.28 -21.24
C SER A 100 20.63 25.00 -22.56
N ASP A 101 20.02 24.34 -23.56
CA ASP A 101 19.63 24.98 -24.81
C ASP A 101 18.57 26.09 -24.62
N ILE A 102 17.88 26.09 -23.48
CA ILE A 102 16.81 27.05 -23.13
C ILE A 102 17.14 27.91 -21.91
N LEU A 103 18.24 27.64 -21.20
CA LEU A 103 18.70 28.38 -20.04
C LEU A 103 20.12 28.90 -20.25
N SER A 104 20.31 30.22 -20.10
CA SER A 104 21.64 30.83 -20.10
C SER A 104 22.45 30.30 -18.92
N PRO A 105 23.74 29.92 -19.12
CA PRO A 105 24.58 29.42 -18.04
C PRO A 105 24.68 30.42 -16.89
N HIS A 106 24.38 29.93 -15.68
CA HIS A 106 24.49 30.71 -14.46
C HIS A 106 25.26 29.93 -13.39
N SER A 107 26.15 30.65 -12.64
CA SER A 107 26.99 30.03 -11.64
C SER A 107 26.55 30.42 -10.22
N TYR A 108 26.38 29.42 -9.38
CA TYR A 108 25.97 29.54 -7.98
C TYR A 108 27.07 29.10 -7.03
N THR A 109 27.18 29.73 -5.86
CA THR A 109 28.06 29.30 -4.79
C THR A 109 27.40 28.16 -4.01
N LEU A 110 28.18 27.11 -3.70
CA LEU A 110 27.70 25.95 -3.00
C LEU A 110 27.61 26.20 -1.49
N PRO A 111 26.54 25.79 -0.82
CA PRO A 111 26.44 25.74 0.64
C PRO A 111 27.38 24.70 1.26
N ALA A 112 27.53 24.72 2.58
CA ALA A 112 28.27 23.69 3.31
C ALA A 112 27.59 22.30 3.11
N THR A 113 28.40 21.24 3.16
CA THR A 113 27.97 19.85 2.78
C THR A 113 26.66 19.41 3.42
N ASN A 114 26.41 19.73 4.68
CA ASN A 114 25.18 19.33 5.40
C ASN A 114 24.31 20.54 5.81
N ASP A 115 24.40 21.64 5.09
CA ASP A 115 23.50 22.78 5.25
C ASP A 115 22.21 22.54 4.48
N TYR A 116 21.26 21.86 5.10
CA TYR A 116 19.97 21.49 4.49
C TYR A 116 19.18 22.69 3.97
N GLU A 117 19.22 23.80 4.70
CA GLU A 117 18.50 25.02 4.34
C GLU A 117 19.21 25.77 3.21
N GLY A 118 20.53 25.85 3.24
CA GLY A 118 21.32 26.41 2.16
C GLY A 118 21.12 25.65 0.86
N TRP A 119 21.15 24.32 0.86
CA TRP A 119 20.91 23.51 -0.32
C TRP A 119 19.48 23.59 -0.83
N ALA A 120 18.48 23.70 0.06
CA ALA A 120 17.10 23.93 -0.33
C ALA A 120 16.91 25.32 -0.96
N ASN A 121 17.49 26.37 -0.39
CA ASN A 121 17.46 27.72 -0.95
C ASN A 121 18.12 27.75 -2.33
N LEU A 122 19.30 27.15 -2.49
CA LEU A 122 19.96 27.03 -3.78
C LEU A 122 19.10 26.32 -4.82
N THR A 123 18.46 25.20 -4.44
CA THR A 123 17.55 24.46 -5.33
C THR A 123 16.38 25.34 -5.78
N VAL A 124 15.76 26.07 -4.84
CA VAL A 124 14.63 26.97 -5.15
C VAL A 124 15.08 28.15 -6.01
N GLN A 125 16.25 28.74 -5.74
CA GLN A 125 16.81 29.82 -6.56
C GLN A 125 17.01 29.37 -8.01
N ILE A 126 17.60 28.19 -8.22
CA ILE A 126 17.80 27.61 -9.56
C ILE A 126 16.46 27.40 -10.29
N LEU A 127 15.44 26.88 -9.58
CA LEU A 127 14.10 26.71 -10.15
C LEU A 127 13.43 28.04 -10.53
N LEU A 128 13.59 29.08 -9.70
CA LEU A 128 13.06 30.43 -10.01
C LEU A 128 13.79 31.05 -11.21
N ASP A 129 15.12 30.94 -11.26
CA ASP A 129 15.91 31.44 -12.37
C ASP A 129 15.52 30.73 -13.70
N ALA A 130 15.29 29.41 -13.65
CA ALA A 130 14.81 28.64 -14.79
C ALA A 130 13.40 29.07 -15.22
N GLN A 131 12.49 29.31 -14.28
CA GLN A 131 11.13 29.83 -14.59
C GLN A 131 11.18 31.23 -15.20
N ASN A 132 12.08 32.11 -14.73
CA ASN A 132 12.22 33.46 -15.27
C ASN A 132 12.79 33.46 -16.69
N GLN A 133 13.65 32.49 -17.04
CA GLN A 133 14.32 32.42 -18.34
C GLN A 133 13.51 31.66 -19.39
N ALA A 134 12.78 30.59 -19.02
CA ALA A 134 12.17 29.69 -20.00
C ALA A 134 10.68 29.45 -19.76
N ALA A 135 9.86 29.72 -20.80
CA ALA A 135 8.43 29.47 -20.79
C ALA A 135 8.06 27.99 -20.52
N HIS A 136 8.96 27.06 -20.82
CA HIS A 136 8.79 25.65 -20.52
C HIS A 136 8.70 25.41 -19.01
N TYR A 137 9.63 25.98 -18.23
CA TYR A 137 9.61 25.90 -16.77
C TYR A 137 8.43 26.65 -16.14
N GLN A 138 8.02 27.80 -16.71
CA GLN A 138 6.82 28.55 -16.26
C GLN A 138 5.53 27.71 -16.38
N LYS A 139 5.41 26.93 -17.45
CA LYS A 139 4.24 26.07 -17.71
C LYS A 139 4.29 24.75 -16.93
N THR A 140 5.43 24.39 -16.39
CA THR A 140 5.60 23.17 -15.61
C THR A 140 4.95 23.32 -14.24
N LYS A 141 4.04 22.41 -13.90
CA LYS A 141 3.37 22.42 -12.58
C LYS A 141 4.40 22.25 -11.46
N LEU A 142 4.21 22.94 -10.35
CA LEU A 142 5.08 22.89 -9.18
C LEU A 142 5.29 21.45 -8.66
N ASP A 143 4.23 20.63 -8.64
CA ASP A 143 4.32 19.21 -8.28
C ASP A 143 5.31 18.43 -9.15
N LYS A 144 5.47 18.80 -10.43
CA LYS A 144 6.43 18.15 -11.34
C LYS A 144 7.87 18.58 -11.06
N LEU A 145 8.08 19.81 -10.60
CA LEU A 145 9.39 20.27 -10.15
C LEU A 145 9.82 19.53 -8.87
N TYR A 146 8.93 19.39 -7.89
CA TYR A 146 9.19 18.57 -6.71
C TYR A 146 9.49 17.10 -7.07
N GLU A 147 8.66 16.52 -7.95
CA GLU A 147 8.84 15.13 -8.42
C GLU A 147 10.21 14.95 -9.05
N ALA A 148 10.61 15.83 -9.98
CA ALA A 148 11.90 15.76 -10.67
C ALA A 148 13.09 15.82 -9.69
N VAL A 149 13.08 16.77 -8.75
CA VAL A 149 14.16 16.93 -7.79
C VAL A 149 14.21 15.77 -6.78
N PHE A 150 13.08 15.39 -6.18
CA PHE A 150 13.09 14.30 -5.21
C PHE A 150 13.33 12.93 -5.85
N ASP A 151 12.81 12.67 -7.05
CA ASP A 151 13.09 11.42 -7.77
C ASP A 151 14.57 11.34 -8.16
N GLY A 152 15.20 12.45 -8.57
CA GLY A 152 16.62 12.52 -8.79
C GLY A 152 17.39 12.15 -7.53
N SER A 153 17.11 12.81 -6.40
CA SER A 153 17.77 12.55 -5.10
C SER A 153 17.60 11.10 -4.64
N LEU A 154 16.42 10.50 -4.81
CA LEU A 154 16.07 9.20 -4.26
C LEU A 154 16.46 8.03 -5.15
N SER A 155 16.44 8.20 -6.49
CA SER A 155 16.83 7.14 -7.44
C SER A 155 18.31 6.76 -7.31
N HIS A 156 19.15 7.67 -6.86
CA HIS A 156 20.56 7.42 -6.56
C HIS A 156 20.76 6.52 -5.32
N LEU A 157 19.81 6.49 -4.40
CA LEU A 157 19.93 5.77 -3.14
C LEU A 157 19.66 4.27 -3.26
N ASP A 158 18.45 3.90 -3.67
CA ASP A 158 18.03 2.51 -3.84
C ASP A 158 16.71 2.39 -4.66
N ALA A 159 16.36 1.17 -5.06
CA ALA A 159 15.17 0.90 -5.87
C ALA A 159 13.83 1.02 -5.12
N PHE A 160 13.82 1.25 -3.80
CA PHE A 160 12.62 1.25 -2.96
C PHE A 160 12.29 2.61 -2.37
N SER A 161 13.29 3.49 -2.28
CA SER A 161 13.11 4.88 -1.88
C SER A 161 12.48 5.67 -3.02
N ARG A 162 11.44 6.46 -2.74
CA ARG A 162 10.69 7.19 -3.78
C ARG A 162 9.91 8.36 -3.21
N TYR A 163 9.69 9.34 -4.03
CA TYR A 163 8.76 10.44 -3.78
C TYR A 163 7.34 10.05 -4.23
N ALA A 164 6.35 10.63 -3.58
CA ALA A 164 4.94 10.55 -3.98
C ALA A 164 4.33 11.94 -3.90
N SER A 165 3.87 12.47 -5.02
CA SER A 165 3.17 13.76 -5.08
C SER A 165 1.95 13.76 -4.16
N VAL A 166 1.38 14.92 -3.87
CA VAL A 166 0.23 15.08 -2.95
C VAL A 166 -0.92 14.13 -3.30
N GLU A 167 -1.25 14.03 -4.60
CA GLU A 167 -2.29 13.10 -5.05
C GLU A 167 -1.89 11.62 -4.88
N GLN A 168 -0.65 11.29 -5.17
CA GLN A 168 -0.15 9.92 -5.05
C GLN A 168 -0.04 9.51 -3.58
N ALA A 169 0.40 10.42 -2.72
CA ALA A 169 0.42 10.25 -1.27
C ALA A 169 -0.99 10.01 -0.70
N LYS A 170 -1.99 10.78 -1.15
CA LYS A 170 -3.40 10.56 -0.80
C LYS A 170 -3.86 9.15 -1.20
N ARG A 171 -3.62 8.73 -2.45
CA ARG A 171 -3.95 7.37 -2.90
C ARG A 171 -3.24 6.28 -2.10
N ASN A 172 -1.98 6.50 -1.73
CA ASN A 172 -1.21 5.57 -0.91
C ASN A 172 -1.79 5.46 0.51
N ARG A 173 -2.19 6.56 1.13
CA ARG A 173 -2.89 6.57 2.43
C ARG A 173 -4.22 5.82 2.35
N GLU A 174 -5.01 6.06 1.30
CA GLU A 174 -6.27 5.35 1.07
C GLU A 174 -6.09 3.83 0.96
N LYS A 175 -5.04 3.37 0.26
CA LYS A 175 -4.70 1.95 0.16
C LYS A 175 -4.28 1.34 1.49
N ARG A 176 -3.60 2.10 2.36
CA ARG A 176 -3.15 1.63 3.68
C ARG A 176 -4.28 1.64 4.71
N SER A 177 -5.09 2.69 4.74
CA SER A 177 -6.03 2.99 5.83
C SER A 177 -7.50 2.98 5.43
N GLY A 178 -7.80 2.76 4.15
CA GLY A 178 -9.15 2.89 3.61
C GLY A 178 -9.50 4.32 3.21
N PHE A 179 -10.66 4.49 2.63
CA PHE A 179 -11.20 5.76 2.12
C PHE A 179 -12.68 5.89 2.44
N GLY A 180 -13.19 7.11 2.44
CA GLY A 180 -14.63 7.33 2.56
C GLY A 180 -15.36 6.94 1.27
N GLY A 181 -16.33 6.04 1.37
CA GLY A 181 -17.06 5.52 0.22
C GLY A 181 -18.26 4.67 0.61
N ILE A 182 -18.83 3.93 -0.34
CA ILE A 182 -20.03 3.13 -0.15
C ILE A 182 -19.77 1.62 -0.04
N GLY A 183 -18.58 1.12 -0.43
CA GLY A 183 -18.18 -0.29 -0.26
C GLY A 183 -18.68 -1.22 -1.35
N ILE A 184 -18.36 -0.90 -2.61
CA ILE A 184 -18.64 -1.75 -3.78
C ILE A 184 -17.41 -1.92 -4.66
N ARG A 185 -17.42 -2.99 -5.48
CA ARG A 185 -16.67 -3.08 -6.73
C ARG A 185 -17.64 -2.95 -7.90
N PHE A 186 -17.23 -2.30 -8.97
CA PHE A 186 -18.05 -2.12 -10.16
C PHE A 186 -17.22 -2.19 -11.44
N ILE A 187 -17.90 -2.48 -12.53
CA ILE A 187 -17.39 -2.37 -13.91
C ILE A 187 -18.22 -1.33 -14.64
N MET A 188 -17.61 -0.58 -15.56
CA MET A 188 -18.37 0.35 -16.38
C MET A 188 -19.06 -0.40 -17.52
N LEU A 189 -20.33 -0.09 -17.73
CA LEU A 189 -21.14 -0.47 -18.87
C LEU A 189 -21.60 0.79 -19.58
N GLU A 190 -22.15 0.66 -20.79
CA GLU A 190 -22.68 1.81 -21.58
C GLU A 190 -23.74 2.60 -20.82
N ASN A 191 -24.52 1.98 -19.96
CA ASN A 191 -25.60 2.61 -19.20
C ASN A 191 -25.25 2.93 -17.74
N GLY A 192 -23.97 2.85 -17.34
CA GLY A 192 -23.52 3.23 -16.01
C GLY A 192 -22.56 2.23 -15.35
N ALA A 193 -22.50 2.23 -14.02
CA ALA A 193 -21.62 1.38 -13.22
C ALA A 193 -22.35 0.13 -12.72
N SER A 194 -22.05 -1.02 -13.28
CA SER A 194 -22.60 -2.31 -12.83
C SER A 194 -21.83 -2.80 -11.58
N VAL A 195 -22.56 -3.03 -10.50
CA VAL A 195 -22.02 -3.53 -9.24
C VAL A 195 -21.63 -5.00 -9.39
N SER A 196 -20.32 -5.29 -9.33
CA SER A 196 -19.81 -6.66 -9.38
C SER A 196 -19.71 -7.31 -8.01
N LEU A 197 -19.53 -6.51 -6.95
CA LEU A 197 -19.45 -6.97 -5.56
C LEU A 197 -19.91 -5.86 -4.62
N VAL A 198 -20.67 -6.24 -3.58
CA VAL A 198 -20.99 -5.38 -2.43
C VAL A 198 -20.26 -5.94 -1.22
N PHE A 199 -19.47 -5.11 -0.53
CA PHE A 199 -18.73 -5.55 0.66
C PHE A 199 -19.69 -5.81 1.81
N PRO A 200 -19.61 -6.97 2.47
CA PRO A 200 -20.48 -7.26 3.62
C PRO A 200 -20.34 -6.19 4.72
N GLY A 201 -21.48 -5.78 5.29
CA GLY A 201 -21.52 -4.75 6.34
C GLY A 201 -21.16 -3.32 5.88
N SER A 202 -20.95 -3.10 4.59
CA SER A 202 -20.67 -1.77 4.03
C SER A 202 -21.94 -0.90 3.95
N PRO A 203 -21.79 0.45 3.81
CA PRO A 203 -22.92 1.34 3.57
C PRO A 203 -23.83 0.90 2.42
N ALA A 204 -23.25 0.44 1.32
CA ALA A 204 -24.01 -0.07 0.18
C ALA A 204 -24.80 -1.34 0.53
N SER A 205 -24.20 -2.25 1.31
CA SER A 205 -24.88 -3.45 1.81
C SER A 205 -26.07 -3.09 2.69
N ASN A 206 -25.86 -2.16 3.63
CA ASN A 206 -26.90 -1.71 4.57
C ASN A 206 -28.03 -0.93 3.85
N ALA A 207 -27.72 -0.23 2.77
CA ALA A 207 -28.69 0.45 1.92
C ALA A 207 -29.43 -0.50 0.96
N GLY A 208 -29.10 -1.80 0.94
CA GLY A 208 -29.76 -2.79 0.11
C GLY A 208 -29.31 -2.85 -1.35
N LEU A 209 -28.12 -2.29 -1.67
CA LEU A 209 -27.50 -2.44 -2.98
C LEU A 209 -27.03 -3.88 -3.17
N ARG A 210 -27.15 -4.42 -4.38
CA ARG A 210 -26.88 -5.84 -4.68
C ARG A 210 -25.91 -6.00 -5.86
N PRO A 211 -25.18 -7.10 -5.96
CA PRO A 211 -24.47 -7.44 -7.20
C PRO A 211 -25.42 -7.46 -8.40
N LYS A 212 -24.94 -7.01 -9.55
CA LYS A 212 -25.67 -6.79 -10.81
C LYS A 212 -26.59 -5.56 -10.85
N ASP A 213 -26.75 -4.79 -9.76
CA ASP A 213 -27.36 -3.47 -9.84
C ASP A 213 -26.51 -2.55 -10.71
N ILE A 214 -27.16 -1.63 -11.44
CA ILE A 214 -26.49 -0.66 -12.29
C ILE A 214 -26.75 0.73 -11.70
N ILE A 215 -25.69 1.39 -11.23
CA ILE A 215 -25.76 2.78 -10.77
C ILE A 215 -25.67 3.67 -12.01
N THR A 216 -26.72 4.40 -12.30
CA THR A 216 -26.83 5.28 -13.48
C THR A 216 -26.45 6.72 -13.17
N HIS A 217 -26.69 7.19 -11.93
CA HIS A 217 -26.38 8.56 -11.47
C HIS A 217 -25.83 8.53 -10.05
N ALA A 218 -25.00 9.52 -9.73
CA ALA A 218 -24.54 9.82 -8.37
C ALA A 218 -24.64 11.34 -8.14
N ASP A 219 -25.30 11.76 -7.07
CA ASP A 219 -25.61 13.17 -6.73
C ASP A 219 -26.17 13.95 -7.93
N GLY A 220 -27.12 13.35 -8.67
CA GLY A 220 -27.76 13.89 -9.86
C GLY A 220 -26.93 13.86 -11.15
N ARG A 221 -25.63 13.54 -11.08
CA ARG A 221 -24.74 13.45 -12.24
C ARG A 221 -24.82 12.07 -12.88
N SER A 222 -25.04 12.01 -14.20
CA SER A 222 -25.00 10.78 -14.98
C SER A 222 -23.62 10.14 -14.93
N LEU A 223 -23.58 8.81 -14.78
CA LEU A 223 -22.35 8.00 -14.84
C LEU A 223 -22.09 7.42 -16.24
N VAL A 224 -23.03 7.62 -17.17
CA VAL A 224 -22.88 7.24 -18.58
C VAL A 224 -21.69 8.00 -19.16
N GLU A 225 -20.85 7.34 -19.94
CA GLU A 225 -19.64 7.87 -20.58
C GLU A 225 -18.52 8.32 -19.64
N LEU A 226 -18.70 8.25 -18.32
CA LEU A 226 -17.63 8.53 -17.38
C LEU A 226 -16.62 7.39 -17.34
N LYS A 227 -15.35 7.76 -17.18
CA LYS A 227 -14.30 6.77 -16.90
C LYS A 227 -14.47 6.19 -15.49
N ARG A 228 -14.02 4.95 -15.30
CA ARG A 228 -14.08 4.25 -14.00
C ARG A 228 -13.51 5.09 -12.84
N GLN A 229 -12.44 5.85 -13.09
CA GLN A 229 -11.81 6.68 -12.07
C GLN A 229 -12.71 7.85 -11.66
N GLU A 230 -13.38 8.50 -12.61
CA GLU A 230 -14.31 9.62 -12.37
C GLU A 230 -15.53 9.14 -11.59
N THR A 231 -16.14 8.03 -12.04
CA THR A 231 -17.24 7.36 -11.33
C THR A 231 -16.84 6.99 -9.90
N GLY A 232 -15.65 6.39 -9.72
CA GLY A 232 -15.13 6.08 -8.40
C GLY A 232 -14.97 7.32 -7.52
N SER A 233 -14.56 8.45 -8.08
CA SER A 233 -14.43 9.73 -7.35
C SER A 233 -15.78 10.29 -6.89
N LEU A 234 -16.84 10.12 -7.66
CA LEU A 234 -18.21 10.53 -7.28
C LEU A 234 -18.79 9.66 -6.16
N LEU A 235 -18.54 8.34 -6.20
CA LEU A 235 -19.01 7.41 -5.18
C LEU A 235 -18.20 7.51 -3.87
N ARG A 236 -16.95 8.02 -3.93
CA ARG A 236 -16.13 8.35 -2.76
C ARG A 236 -16.47 9.73 -2.24
N GLY A 237 -16.03 10.03 -1.01
CA GLY A 237 -16.20 11.33 -0.39
C GLY A 237 -15.80 11.34 1.07
N LYS A 238 -16.09 12.43 1.77
CA LYS A 238 -15.81 12.55 3.21
C LYS A 238 -16.62 11.49 3.98
N ILE A 239 -15.99 10.82 4.92
CA ILE A 239 -16.66 9.88 5.83
C ILE A 239 -17.81 10.63 6.53
N GLY A 240 -19.00 10.01 6.59
CA GLY A 240 -20.23 10.60 7.13
C GLY A 240 -21.05 11.44 6.15
N SER A 241 -20.51 11.82 4.97
CA SER A 241 -21.30 12.47 3.92
C SER A 241 -22.23 11.48 3.22
N ILE A 242 -23.31 11.97 2.65
CA ILE A 242 -24.29 11.16 1.90
C ILE A 242 -23.98 11.26 0.41
N VAL A 243 -24.26 10.18 -0.32
CA VAL A 243 -24.37 10.16 -1.79
C VAL A 243 -25.75 9.64 -2.18
N GLU A 244 -26.42 10.37 -3.05
CA GLU A 244 -27.67 9.93 -3.66
C GLU A 244 -27.36 9.17 -4.95
N VAL A 245 -27.72 7.90 -5.02
CA VAL A 245 -27.49 7.10 -6.23
C VAL A 245 -28.81 6.65 -6.86
N LYS A 246 -28.90 6.75 -8.18
CA LYS A 246 -30.02 6.22 -8.96
C LYS A 246 -29.62 4.85 -9.50
N VAL A 247 -30.40 3.84 -9.15
CA VAL A 247 -30.07 2.42 -9.36
C VAL A 247 -31.12 1.78 -10.26
N LEU A 248 -30.66 1.05 -11.26
CA LEU A 248 -31.46 0.14 -12.08
C LEU A 248 -31.14 -1.30 -11.69
N ARG A 249 -32.13 -2.06 -11.27
CA ARG A 249 -31.98 -3.48 -10.88
C ARG A 249 -32.61 -4.40 -11.92
N PRO A 250 -31.82 -5.09 -12.74
CA PRO A 250 -32.36 -6.07 -13.69
C PRO A 250 -33.10 -7.22 -12.97
N PRO A 251 -34.22 -7.76 -13.54
CA PRO A 251 -34.80 -7.41 -14.84
C PRO A 251 -35.74 -6.19 -14.83
N ALA A 252 -35.95 -5.54 -13.66
CA ALA A 252 -36.82 -4.37 -13.58
C ALA A 252 -36.26 -3.21 -14.44
N ARG A 253 -37.16 -2.48 -15.10
CA ARG A 253 -36.81 -1.33 -15.97
C ARG A 253 -36.98 0.02 -15.27
N ILE A 254 -37.60 0.04 -14.07
CA ILE A 254 -37.87 1.26 -13.32
C ILE A 254 -36.70 1.51 -12.36
N PRO A 255 -35.95 2.60 -12.49
CA PRO A 255 -34.90 2.93 -11.56
C PRO A 255 -35.48 3.45 -10.24
N PHE A 256 -34.72 3.25 -9.14
CA PHE A 256 -35.03 3.76 -7.81
C PHE A 256 -33.82 4.49 -7.22
N ASN A 257 -34.06 5.33 -6.22
CA ASN A 257 -33.02 6.09 -5.56
C ASN A 257 -32.62 5.41 -4.23
N LEU A 258 -31.34 5.48 -3.90
CA LEU A 258 -30.78 5.11 -2.60
C LEU A 258 -29.93 6.25 -2.06
N SER A 259 -30.20 6.62 -0.81
CA SER A 259 -29.37 7.54 -0.02
C SER A 259 -28.37 6.74 0.79
N ILE A 260 -27.07 6.89 0.51
CA ILE A 260 -26.04 6.06 1.13
C ILE A 260 -25.06 6.96 1.89
N LYS A 261 -25.02 6.83 3.20
CA LYS A 261 -24.05 7.52 4.06
C LYS A 261 -22.68 6.86 3.91
N ARG A 262 -21.71 7.60 3.35
CA ARG A 262 -20.34 7.12 3.16
C ARG A 262 -19.68 6.80 4.50
N ASP A 263 -18.98 5.67 4.54
CA ASP A 263 -18.17 5.27 5.69
C ASP A 263 -16.78 4.87 5.25
N ARG A 264 -15.92 4.53 6.21
CA ARG A 264 -14.56 4.05 5.92
C ARG A 264 -14.62 2.69 5.25
N ILE A 265 -14.22 2.65 4.00
CA ILE A 265 -14.12 1.41 3.23
C ILE A 265 -12.67 0.93 3.25
N VAL A 266 -12.46 -0.25 3.80
CA VAL A 266 -11.17 -0.94 3.80
C VAL A 266 -11.23 -2.12 2.85
N GLU A 267 -10.23 -2.25 2.00
CA GLU A 267 -10.16 -3.37 1.04
C GLU A 267 -10.04 -4.70 1.80
N ILE A 268 -10.88 -5.67 1.45
CA ILE A 268 -10.79 -7.04 1.95
C ILE A 268 -9.51 -7.67 1.39
N THR A 269 -8.62 -8.08 2.27
CA THR A 269 -7.29 -8.60 1.92
C THR A 269 -7.12 -10.09 2.21
N ALA A 270 -8.06 -10.72 2.91
CA ALA A 270 -8.08 -12.16 3.11
C ALA A 270 -9.46 -12.73 2.75
N THR A 271 -9.45 -13.91 2.14
CA THR A 271 -10.64 -14.71 1.83
C THR A 271 -10.36 -16.16 2.19
N HIS A 272 -11.40 -16.96 2.40
CA HIS A 272 -11.23 -18.38 2.65
C HIS A 272 -11.98 -19.26 1.66
N SER A 273 -11.56 -20.51 1.61
CA SER A 273 -12.29 -21.62 1.02
C SER A 273 -12.05 -22.89 1.82
N VAL A 274 -13.02 -23.80 1.82
CA VAL A 274 -12.93 -25.09 2.50
C VAL A 274 -13.06 -26.20 1.47
N LYS A 275 -12.15 -27.18 1.52
CA LYS A 275 -12.19 -28.34 0.65
C LYS A 275 -11.70 -29.60 1.38
N ASN A 276 -12.53 -30.62 1.50
CA ASN A 276 -12.20 -31.90 2.13
C ASN A 276 -11.62 -31.77 3.56
N GLY A 277 -12.10 -30.79 4.34
CA GLY A 277 -11.63 -30.50 5.70
C GLY A 277 -10.34 -29.67 5.78
N VAL A 278 -9.77 -29.24 4.66
CA VAL A 278 -8.63 -28.32 4.60
C VAL A 278 -9.16 -26.90 4.40
N VAL A 279 -8.74 -26.00 5.27
CA VAL A 279 -9.03 -24.56 5.19
C VAL A 279 -7.94 -23.88 4.41
N ASN A 280 -8.29 -23.11 3.38
CA ASN A 280 -7.36 -22.25 2.64
C ASN A 280 -7.70 -20.78 2.91
N ILE A 281 -6.75 -20.02 3.45
CA ILE A 281 -6.82 -18.58 3.66
C ILE A 281 -5.89 -17.91 2.65
N HIS A 282 -6.46 -17.25 1.65
CA HIS A 282 -5.69 -16.51 0.65
C HIS A 282 -5.56 -15.05 1.06
N VAL A 283 -4.33 -14.54 1.18
CA VAL A 283 -4.02 -13.16 1.57
C VAL A 283 -3.38 -12.43 0.40
N THR A 284 -4.04 -11.38 -0.11
CA THR A 284 -3.61 -10.67 -1.32
C THR A 284 -2.60 -9.54 -1.05
N ARG A 285 -2.64 -8.94 0.16
CA ARG A 285 -1.74 -7.87 0.63
C ARG A 285 -1.91 -7.63 2.12
N PHE A 286 -1.06 -6.76 2.69
CA PHE A 286 -1.14 -6.36 4.09
C PHE A 286 -1.55 -4.89 4.23
N ASN A 287 -2.82 -4.62 4.56
CA ASN A 287 -3.37 -3.32 4.96
C ASN A 287 -3.72 -3.30 6.46
N ASN A 288 -4.21 -2.19 7.00
CA ASN A 288 -4.47 -2.03 8.44
C ASN A 288 -5.42 -3.07 9.08
N HIS A 289 -6.17 -3.85 8.28
CA HIS A 289 -7.17 -4.80 8.77
C HIS A 289 -6.85 -6.26 8.39
N THR A 290 -5.68 -6.54 7.81
CA THR A 290 -5.38 -7.89 7.29
C THR A 290 -5.38 -8.96 8.38
N ALA A 291 -4.81 -8.70 9.55
CA ALA A 291 -4.84 -9.67 10.66
C ALA A 291 -6.27 -9.96 11.12
N GLN A 292 -7.12 -8.93 11.21
CA GLN A 292 -8.54 -9.10 11.51
C GLN A 292 -9.26 -9.93 10.43
N HIS A 293 -9.01 -9.66 9.15
CA HIS A 293 -9.58 -10.43 8.05
C HIS A 293 -9.14 -11.90 8.09
N VAL A 294 -7.87 -12.18 8.37
CA VAL A 294 -7.35 -13.55 8.52
C VAL A 294 -8.05 -14.26 9.68
N ALA A 295 -8.14 -13.64 10.85
CA ALA A 295 -8.77 -14.23 12.03
C ALA A 295 -10.27 -14.52 11.79
N GLN A 296 -11.01 -13.57 11.21
CA GLN A 296 -12.43 -13.74 10.88
C GLN A 296 -12.66 -14.86 9.85
N ASN A 297 -11.86 -14.89 8.78
CA ASN A 297 -11.97 -15.92 7.75
C ASN A 297 -11.62 -17.31 8.28
N LEU A 298 -10.60 -17.42 9.15
CA LEU A 298 -10.26 -18.69 9.80
C LEU A 298 -11.40 -19.19 10.69
N ALA A 299 -11.95 -18.31 11.53
CA ALA A 299 -13.08 -18.67 12.40
C ALA A 299 -14.31 -19.14 11.60
N GLN A 300 -14.67 -18.42 10.53
CA GLN A 300 -15.77 -18.80 9.63
C GLN A 300 -15.51 -20.13 8.93
N ALA A 301 -14.30 -20.34 8.41
CA ALA A 301 -13.92 -21.58 7.75
C ALA A 301 -13.94 -22.80 8.70
N LEU A 302 -13.49 -22.63 9.94
CA LEU A 302 -13.55 -23.70 10.95
C LEU A 302 -15.00 -24.06 11.33
N GLN A 303 -15.90 -23.05 11.42
CA GLN A 303 -17.32 -23.30 11.61
C GLN A 303 -17.95 -23.99 10.41
N GLU A 304 -17.54 -23.64 9.18
CA GLU A 304 -17.99 -24.29 7.95
C GLU A 304 -17.58 -25.76 7.92
N VAL A 305 -16.31 -26.07 8.24
CA VAL A 305 -15.83 -27.47 8.37
C VAL A 305 -16.68 -28.26 9.38
N HIS A 306 -16.93 -27.67 10.54
CA HIS A 306 -17.73 -28.33 11.57
C HIS A 306 -19.16 -28.64 11.10
N ARG A 307 -19.82 -27.69 10.42
CA ARG A 307 -21.17 -27.88 9.90
C ARG A 307 -21.27 -28.89 8.74
N GLN A 308 -20.29 -28.85 7.81
CA GLN A 308 -20.34 -29.69 6.60
C GLN A 308 -19.87 -31.11 6.82
N LEU A 309 -18.87 -31.32 7.69
CA LEU A 309 -18.18 -32.59 7.86
C LEU A 309 -18.38 -33.22 9.24
N ASN A 310 -19.14 -32.57 10.12
CA ASN A 310 -19.36 -32.96 11.53
C ASN A 310 -18.05 -33.33 12.25
N GLY A 311 -16.93 -32.69 11.86
CA GLY A 311 -15.59 -33.07 12.26
C GLY A 311 -14.66 -31.88 12.49
N LYS A 312 -13.40 -32.18 12.80
CA LYS A 312 -12.32 -31.20 12.96
C LYS A 312 -11.65 -30.92 11.61
N ALA A 313 -11.20 -29.68 11.41
CA ALA A 313 -10.35 -29.33 10.27
C ALA A 313 -9.05 -30.16 10.30
N LYS A 314 -8.60 -30.59 9.12
CA LYS A 314 -7.35 -31.35 8.94
C LYS A 314 -6.12 -30.47 9.01
N GLY A 315 -6.26 -29.18 8.69
CA GLY A 315 -5.21 -28.18 8.74
C GLY A 315 -5.57 -26.93 7.96
N VAL A 316 -4.64 -25.98 7.97
CA VAL A 316 -4.80 -24.65 7.39
C VAL A 316 -3.69 -24.42 6.36
N ILE A 317 -4.05 -23.88 5.20
CA ILE A 317 -3.15 -23.31 4.20
C ILE A 317 -3.26 -21.80 4.31
N LEU A 318 -2.14 -21.12 4.54
CA LEU A 318 -2.01 -19.67 4.42
C LEU A 318 -1.34 -19.36 3.07
N ASP A 319 -2.15 -18.98 2.08
CA ASP A 319 -1.66 -18.72 0.73
C ASP A 319 -1.21 -17.26 0.59
N LEU A 320 0.10 -17.05 0.55
CA LEU A 320 0.77 -15.76 0.37
C LEU A 320 1.37 -15.61 -1.04
N ARG A 321 1.07 -16.52 -1.96
CA ARG A 321 1.59 -16.44 -3.33
C ARG A 321 1.09 -15.18 -4.02
N SER A 322 2.00 -14.52 -4.75
CA SER A 322 1.74 -13.24 -5.44
C SER A 322 1.33 -12.07 -4.53
N ASN A 323 1.54 -12.19 -3.22
CA ASN A 323 1.32 -11.12 -2.26
C ASN A 323 2.58 -10.25 -2.15
N PRO A 324 2.58 -8.98 -2.64
CA PRO A 324 3.76 -8.11 -2.64
C PRO A 324 4.10 -7.54 -1.27
N GLY A 325 3.39 -7.95 -0.21
CA GLY A 325 3.55 -7.45 1.13
C GLY A 325 2.61 -6.30 1.47
N GLY A 326 3.10 -5.37 2.27
CA GLY A 326 2.37 -4.21 2.77
C GLY A 326 2.88 -3.76 4.14
N LEU A 327 1.99 -3.50 5.09
CA LEU A 327 2.34 -2.94 6.39
C LEU A 327 3.07 -3.96 7.27
N LEU A 328 4.27 -3.61 7.74
CA LEU A 328 5.07 -4.40 8.69
C LEU A 328 4.25 -4.83 9.91
N LYS A 329 3.56 -3.89 10.55
CA LYS A 329 2.76 -4.18 11.74
C LYS A 329 1.69 -5.25 11.47
N GLN A 330 1.15 -5.30 10.26
CA GLN A 330 0.16 -6.32 9.91
C GLN A 330 0.80 -7.69 9.64
N ALA A 331 2.03 -7.75 9.12
CA ALA A 331 2.77 -9.00 9.05
C ALA A 331 3.06 -9.55 10.46
N VAL A 332 3.51 -8.68 11.36
CA VAL A 332 3.70 -9.03 12.79
C VAL A 332 2.39 -9.56 13.39
N ASN A 333 1.28 -8.82 13.24
CA ASN A 333 -0.01 -9.21 13.78
C ASN A 333 -0.53 -10.54 13.18
N VAL A 334 -0.33 -10.78 11.87
CA VAL A 334 -0.73 -12.05 11.24
C VAL A 334 0.14 -13.21 11.74
N SER A 335 1.46 -13.02 11.91
CA SER A 335 2.33 -14.03 12.49
C SER A 335 1.94 -14.35 13.95
N ASP A 336 1.62 -13.31 14.72
CA ASP A 336 1.19 -13.39 16.12
C ASP A 336 -0.12 -14.18 16.29
N LEU A 337 -1.00 -14.22 15.27
CA LEU A 337 -2.19 -15.09 15.29
C LEU A 337 -1.87 -16.59 15.39
N PHE A 338 -0.69 -17.02 14.98
CA PHE A 338 -0.29 -18.43 14.91
C PHE A 338 0.89 -18.79 15.84
N LEU A 339 1.52 -17.80 16.48
CA LEU A 339 2.64 -17.99 17.39
C LEU A 339 2.24 -17.66 18.83
N VAL A 340 2.71 -18.46 19.78
CA VAL A 340 2.43 -18.27 21.21
C VAL A 340 3.48 -17.37 21.86
N ASN A 341 4.74 -17.51 21.44
CA ASN A 341 5.89 -16.76 21.98
C ASN A 341 7.03 -16.69 20.96
N GLY A 342 8.08 -15.99 21.32
CA GLY A 342 9.31 -15.86 20.55
C GLY A 342 9.30 -14.68 19.57
N ARG A 343 10.47 -14.45 18.99
CA ARG A 343 10.71 -13.34 18.06
C ARG A 343 9.97 -13.57 16.74
N ILE A 344 9.20 -12.60 16.27
CA ILE A 344 8.59 -12.63 14.93
C ILE A 344 9.55 -12.07 13.89
N ILE A 345 10.12 -10.90 14.15
CA ILE A 345 11.07 -10.22 13.27
C ILE A 345 11.82 -9.14 14.04
N SER A 346 13.05 -8.87 13.65
CA SER A 346 13.78 -7.69 14.08
C SER A 346 14.00 -6.73 12.92
N THR A 347 14.10 -5.43 13.20
CA THR A 347 14.53 -4.42 12.23
C THR A 347 15.82 -3.77 12.73
N ARG A 348 16.79 -3.61 11.84
CA ARG A 348 18.11 -3.05 12.16
C ARG A 348 18.48 -2.01 11.11
N GLY A 349 18.82 -0.80 11.54
CA GLY A 349 19.22 0.30 10.68
C GLY A 349 20.10 1.32 11.40
N ARG A 350 20.55 2.33 10.68
CA ARG A 350 21.46 3.37 11.18
C ARG A 350 20.79 4.30 12.21
N HIS A 351 19.57 4.72 11.91
CA HIS A 351 18.83 5.60 12.82
C HIS A 351 18.29 4.80 14.01
N PRO A 352 18.48 5.24 15.29
CA PRO A 352 18.04 4.49 16.47
C PRO A 352 16.57 4.10 16.46
N ALA A 353 15.69 5.01 16.01
CA ALA A 353 14.25 4.76 15.91
C ALA A 353 13.86 3.71 14.84
N SER A 354 14.81 3.15 14.09
CA SER A 354 14.57 2.08 13.12
C SER A 354 14.83 0.67 13.67
N ASN A 355 15.38 0.59 14.89
CA ASN A 355 15.75 -0.66 15.54
C ASN A 355 14.61 -1.12 16.45
N HIS A 356 13.93 -2.18 16.04
CA HIS A 356 12.81 -2.76 16.79
C HIS A 356 12.90 -4.27 16.82
N ASP A 357 12.39 -4.82 17.89
CA ASP A 357 12.17 -6.24 18.09
C ASP A 357 10.67 -6.51 18.27
N TYR A 358 10.12 -7.39 17.44
CA TYR A 358 8.71 -7.75 17.47
C TYR A 358 8.56 -9.19 17.92
N ASP A 359 7.90 -9.39 19.05
CA ASP A 359 7.69 -10.70 19.66
C ASP A 359 6.22 -11.09 19.62
N ALA A 360 5.96 -12.40 19.56
CA ALA A 360 4.64 -12.97 19.66
C ALA A 360 4.10 -12.82 21.09
N LYS A 361 2.80 -12.50 21.20
CA LYS A 361 2.13 -12.21 22.47
C LYS A 361 0.74 -12.83 22.57
N SER A 362 0.26 -13.42 21.47
CA SER A 362 -1.09 -13.97 21.34
C SER A 362 -1.15 -15.46 21.63
N THR A 363 -2.31 -16.04 21.40
CA THR A 363 -2.52 -17.49 21.39
C THR A 363 -2.71 -17.95 19.96
N ASP A 364 -2.25 -19.17 19.64
CA ASP A 364 -2.47 -19.77 18.33
C ASP A 364 -3.97 -19.98 18.06
N ILE A 365 -4.55 -19.13 17.18
CA ILE A 365 -5.97 -19.20 16.82
C ILE A 365 -6.32 -20.44 15.99
N ALA A 366 -5.32 -21.10 15.37
CA ALA A 366 -5.50 -22.37 14.69
C ALA A 366 -5.41 -23.57 15.68
N ARG A 367 -5.16 -23.32 16.98
CA ARG A 367 -5.17 -24.32 18.07
C ARG A 367 -4.31 -25.54 17.77
N GLY A 368 -3.11 -25.32 17.24
CA GLY A 368 -2.16 -26.37 16.90
C GLY A 368 -2.49 -27.19 15.66
N LEU A 369 -3.52 -26.85 14.89
CA LEU A 369 -3.78 -27.49 13.60
C LEU A 369 -2.53 -27.42 12.71
N PRO A 370 -2.23 -28.46 11.93
CA PRO A 370 -1.18 -28.42 10.91
C PRO A 370 -1.33 -27.19 10.01
N LEU A 371 -0.23 -26.44 9.81
CA LEU A 371 -0.21 -25.19 9.07
C LEU A 371 0.80 -25.27 7.91
N VAL A 372 0.36 -24.90 6.73
CA VAL A 372 1.21 -24.76 5.54
C VAL A 372 1.17 -23.32 5.08
N VAL A 373 2.31 -22.75 4.73
CA VAL A 373 2.40 -21.44 4.08
C VAL A 373 2.83 -21.63 2.64
N LEU A 374 2.07 -21.06 1.69
CA LEU A 374 2.43 -21.05 0.27
C LEU A 374 3.08 -19.73 -0.12
N ILE A 375 4.25 -19.81 -0.78
CA ILE A 375 4.99 -18.66 -1.31
C ILE A 375 5.42 -18.87 -2.74
N ASN A 376 5.68 -17.75 -3.46
CA ASN A 376 6.30 -17.76 -4.78
C ASN A 376 7.21 -16.54 -4.96
N GLY A 377 7.84 -16.38 -6.12
CA GLY A 377 8.75 -15.27 -6.43
C GLY A 377 8.13 -13.87 -6.35
N ARG A 378 6.80 -13.77 -6.24
CA ARG A 378 6.08 -12.49 -6.00
C ARG A 378 5.67 -12.30 -4.54
N SER A 379 5.89 -13.28 -3.67
CA SER A 379 5.73 -13.11 -2.22
C SER A 379 6.87 -12.23 -1.71
N ALA A 380 6.57 -11.04 -1.22
CA ALA A 380 7.59 -10.05 -0.88
C ALA A 380 7.32 -9.34 0.46
N SER A 381 8.39 -8.86 1.13
CA SER A 381 8.31 -7.95 2.29
C SER A 381 7.48 -8.55 3.45
N ALA A 382 6.29 -8.01 3.76
CA ALA A 382 5.40 -8.49 4.81
C ALA A 382 5.05 -9.99 4.67
N SER A 383 4.90 -10.51 3.43
CA SER A 383 4.68 -11.94 3.19
C SER A 383 5.88 -12.78 3.59
N GLU A 384 7.09 -12.26 3.36
CA GLU A 384 8.34 -12.93 3.72
C GLU A 384 8.55 -12.94 5.23
N ILE A 385 8.11 -11.88 5.94
CA ILE A 385 8.13 -11.83 7.41
C ILE A 385 7.26 -12.96 7.97
N VAL A 386 6.02 -13.11 7.49
CA VAL A 386 5.09 -14.16 7.96
C VAL A 386 5.65 -15.54 7.66
N ALA A 387 6.15 -15.77 6.45
CA ALA A 387 6.69 -17.06 6.05
C ALA A 387 7.94 -17.44 6.87
N ALA A 388 8.90 -16.50 7.01
CA ALA A 388 10.12 -16.72 7.81
C ALA A 388 9.81 -16.96 9.29
N ALA A 389 8.95 -16.13 9.89
CA ALA A 389 8.58 -16.29 11.30
C ALA A 389 7.93 -17.65 11.57
N LEU A 390 6.96 -18.06 10.76
CA LEU A 390 6.26 -19.33 10.96
C LEU A 390 7.14 -20.54 10.64
N GLN A 391 8.10 -20.41 9.73
CA GLN A 391 9.10 -21.44 9.41
C GLN A 391 10.13 -21.58 10.54
N ASP A 392 10.75 -20.49 10.96
CA ASP A 392 11.82 -20.49 11.98
C ASP A 392 11.31 -20.94 13.37
N HIS A 393 10.02 -20.77 13.64
CA HIS A 393 9.36 -21.29 14.84
C HIS A 393 8.78 -22.71 14.68
N ASP A 394 9.09 -23.40 13.60
CA ASP A 394 8.51 -24.73 13.31
C ASP A 394 6.97 -24.75 13.37
N ARG A 395 6.33 -23.61 13.22
CA ARG A 395 4.87 -23.54 13.26
C ARG A 395 4.24 -23.98 11.96
N ALA A 396 4.92 -23.77 10.83
CA ALA A 396 4.41 -24.09 9.51
C ALA A 396 5.47 -24.74 8.60
N VAL A 397 4.99 -25.58 7.68
CA VAL A 397 5.77 -26.02 6.52
C VAL A 397 5.59 -25.01 5.40
N VAL A 398 6.68 -24.46 4.86
CA VAL A 398 6.66 -23.52 3.74
C VAL A 398 6.82 -24.28 2.43
N ILE A 399 5.91 -24.07 1.47
CA ILE A 399 5.88 -24.78 0.16
C ILE A 399 5.86 -23.76 -0.98
N GLY A 400 6.51 -24.09 -2.08
CA GLY A 400 6.45 -23.32 -3.31
C GLY A 400 7.81 -23.03 -3.93
N SER A 401 8.14 -21.80 -4.17
CA SER A 401 9.45 -21.36 -4.67
C SER A 401 10.04 -20.27 -3.78
N THR A 402 11.36 -20.04 -3.91
CA THR A 402 12.01 -18.92 -3.21
C THR A 402 11.26 -17.63 -3.42
N SER A 403 11.07 -16.87 -2.33
CA SER A 403 10.38 -15.60 -2.35
C SER A 403 11.22 -14.48 -3.00
N PHE A 404 10.67 -13.29 -3.11
CA PHE A 404 11.27 -12.16 -3.83
C PHE A 404 12.61 -11.70 -3.23
N GLY A 405 12.73 -11.61 -1.91
CA GLY A 405 13.92 -11.11 -1.21
C GLY A 405 13.88 -9.61 -0.93
N LYS A 406 12.70 -9.03 -0.69
CA LYS A 406 12.58 -7.63 -0.24
C LYS A 406 12.71 -7.52 1.27
N GLY A 407 13.92 -7.58 1.78
CA GLY A 407 14.24 -7.53 3.21
C GLY A 407 14.54 -6.13 3.75
N THR A 408 14.09 -5.06 3.11
CA THR A 408 14.23 -3.67 3.58
C THR A 408 12.92 -3.12 4.11
N VAL A 409 13.02 -2.30 5.16
CA VAL A 409 11.90 -1.55 5.75
C VAL A 409 11.91 -0.14 5.23
N GLN A 410 10.76 0.32 4.77
CA GLN A 410 10.57 1.72 4.41
C GLN A 410 9.78 2.45 5.50
N THR A 411 10.27 3.64 5.88
CA THR A 411 9.47 4.62 6.59
C THR A 411 8.78 5.55 5.61
N VAL A 412 7.64 6.11 6.02
CA VAL A 412 6.90 7.10 5.23
C VAL A 412 6.97 8.43 5.96
N ILE A 413 7.51 9.43 5.29
CA ILE A 413 7.71 10.78 5.81
C ILE A 413 6.75 11.70 5.06
N THR A 414 5.89 12.40 5.78
CA THR A 414 5.01 13.43 5.20
C THR A 414 5.76 14.75 5.17
N LEU A 415 5.86 15.35 4.00
CA LEU A 415 6.48 16.65 3.77
C LEU A 415 5.52 17.81 4.06
N PRO A 416 6.03 19.06 4.27
CA PRO A 416 5.21 20.25 4.50
C PRO A 416 4.11 20.48 3.44
N ASN A 417 4.39 20.19 2.16
CA ASN A 417 3.45 20.26 1.05
C ASN A 417 2.43 19.09 1.02
N LYS A 418 2.41 18.19 2.03
CA LYS A 418 1.55 16.99 2.13
C LYS A 418 1.89 15.86 1.15
N ALA A 419 2.97 15.97 0.38
CA ALA A 419 3.57 14.87 -0.34
C ALA A 419 4.21 13.86 0.64
N GLU A 420 4.63 12.70 0.15
CA GLU A 420 5.28 11.68 0.99
C GLU A 420 6.61 11.22 0.36
N ILE A 421 7.63 11.06 1.21
CA ILE A 421 8.82 10.29 0.88
C ILE A 421 8.69 8.91 1.53
N THR A 422 8.76 7.85 0.72
CA THR A 422 8.99 6.49 1.20
C THR A 422 10.49 6.26 1.18
N LEU A 423 11.12 5.99 2.33
CA LEU A 423 12.56 5.94 2.48
C LEU A 423 13.00 4.62 3.13
N THR A 424 13.97 3.94 2.56
CA THR A 424 14.61 2.76 3.17
C THR A 424 15.43 3.16 4.38
N TRP A 425 15.10 2.63 5.57
CA TRP A 425 15.77 3.02 6.81
C TRP A 425 16.28 1.87 7.70
N SER A 426 15.84 0.63 7.42
CA SER A 426 16.34 -0.56 8.11
C SER A 426 16.20 -1.82 7.26
N ARG A 427 16.76 -2.93 7.75
CA ARG A 427 16.65 -4.27 7.16
C ARG A 427 15.94 -5.21 8.11
N PHE A 428 15.21 -6.17 7.54
CA PHE A 428 14.58 -7.26 8.27
C PHE A 428 15.61 -8.33 8.62
N GLN A 429 15.59 -8.76 9.88
CA GLN A 429 16.31 -9.92 10.38
C GLN A 429 15.31 -10.95 10.91
N ALA A 430 15.30 -12.13 10.31
CA ALA A 430 14.44 -13.24 10.70
C ALA A 430 14.73 -13.74 12.13
N PRO A 431 13.85 -14.52 12.76
CA PRO A 431 14.10 -15.08 14.11
C PRO A 431 15.42 -15.86 14.21
N SER A 432 15.77 -16.62 13.20
CA SER A 432 17.05 -17.35 13.10
C SER A 432 18.28 -16.47 12.85
N GLY A 433 18.11 -15.16 12.71
CA GLY A 433 19.21 -14.19 12.62
C GLY A 433 19.63 -13.78 11.21
N TYR A 434 19.18 -14.42 10.15
CA TYR A 434 19.58 -14.04 8.79
C TYR A 434 18.82 -12.81 8.26
N PHE A 435 19.45 -12.10 7.33
CA PHE A 435 18.86 -10.94 6.66
C PHE A 435 18.15 -11.36 5.36
N LEU A 436 16.84 -11.10 5.29
CA LEU A 436 16.00 -11.43 4.14
C LEU A 436 16.38 -10.67 2.86
N HIS A 437 16.97 -9.46 2.97
CA HIS A 437 17.24 -8.61 1.81
C HIS A 437 18.14 -9.30 0.78
N GLY A 438 17.66 -9.39 -0.49
CA GLY A 438 18.35 -10.04 -1.62
C GLY A 438 18.36 -11.58 -1.57
N LEU A 439 17.94 -12.19 -0.45
CA LEU A 439 17.89 -13.64 -0.27
C LEU A 439 16.44 -14.17 -0.34
N GLY A 440 15.56 -13.62 0.48
CA GLY A 440 14.17 -14.07 0.62
C GLY A 440 14.02 -15.22 1.63
N VAL A 441 12.96 -16.00 1.45
CA VAL A 441 12.64 -17.20 2.21
C VAL A 441 12.76 -18.41 1.29
N SER A 442 13.51 -19.42 1.71
CA SER A 442 13.60 -20.71 1.04
C SER A 442 12.45 -21.61 1.51
N PRO A 443 11.65 -22.20 0.61
CA PRO A 443 10.59 -23.11 1.05
C PRO A 443 11.17 -24.42 1.56
N SER A 444 10.51 -25.03 2.54
CA SER A 444 10.83 -26.38 3.05
C SER A 444 10.62 -27.45 1.95
N ILE A 445 9.65 -27.23 1.07
CA ILE A 445 9.40 -28.05 -0.11
C ILE A 445 9.41 -27.16 -1.35
N CYS A 446 10.41 -27.34 -2.21
CA CYS A 446 10.49 -26.69 -3.50
C CYS A 446 9.61 -27.40 -4.53
N ALA A 447 8.58 -26.71 -5.03
CA ALA A 447 7.59 -27.26 -5.96
C ALA A 447 7.83 -26.90 -7.43
N THR A 448 8.98 -26.27 -7.77
CA THR A 448 9.20 -25.69 -9.11
C THR A 448 9.95 -26.58 -10.09
N ARG A 449 10.59 -27.65 -9.62
CA ARG A 449 11.58 -28.40 -10.40
C ARG A 449 11.00 -29.30 -11.49
N ASP A 450 9.72 -29.71 -11.36
CA ASP A 450 9.11 -30.54 -12.38
C ASP A 450 7.61 -30.23 -12.50
N LYS A 451 7.21 -29.68 -13.65
CA LYS A 451 5.80 -29.33 -13.91
C LYS A 451 4.90 -30.56 -14.07
N ASN A 452 5.48 -31.71 -14.35
CA ASN A 452 4.77 -32.97 -14.60
C ASN A 452 4.79 -33.92 -13.39
N SER A 453 5.52 -33.59 -12.31
CA SER A 453 5.55 -34.41 -11.10
C SER A 453 4.24 -34.35 -10.34
N ASP A 454 3.81 -35.49 -9.79
CA ASP A 454 2.73 -35.50 -8.83
C ASP A 454 3.20 -35.05 -7.43
N ALA A 455 2.22 -34.75 -6.56
CA ALA A 455 2.51 -34.24 -5.22
C ALA A 455 3.28 -35.26 -4.34
N ALA A 456 3.08 -36.57 -4.52
CA ALA A 456 3.75 -37.60 -3.75
C ALA A 456 5.23 -37.64 -4.08
N ASN A 457 5.58 -37.66 -5.38
CA ASN A 457 6.96 -37.68 -5.85
C ASN A 457 7.74 -36.45 -5.41
N VAL A 458 7.09 -35.26 -5.40
CA VAL A 458 7.74 -34.01 -4.93
C VAL A 458 8.04 -34.08 -3.43
N ILE A 459 7.10 -34.57 -2.63
CA ILE A 459 7.28 -34.73 -1.17
C ILE A 459 8.38 -35.75 -0.88
N GLU A 460 8.35 -36.92 -1.52
CA GLU A 460 9.36 -37.97 -1.31
C GLU A 460 10.75 -37.51 -1.72
N THR A 461 10.86 -36.79 -2.85
CA THR A 461 12.13 -36.18 -3.26
C THR A 461 12.66 -35.20 -2.22
N ALA A 462 11.78 -34.35 -1.62
CA ALA A 462 12.17 -33.43 -0.57
C ALA A 462 12.66 -34.16 0.69
N LEU A 463 11.97 -35.22 1.09
CA LEU A 463 12.38 -36.07 2.24
C LEU A 463 13.68 -36.82 1.96
N TRP A 464 13.89 -37.35 0.75
CA TRP A 464 15.11 -38.03 0.37
C TRP A 464 16.33 -37.09 0.37
N LYS A 465 16.12 -35.80 -0.01
CA LYS A 465 17.16 -34.77 0.03
C LYS A 465 17.28 -34.05 1.38
N ALA A 466 16.73 -34.61 2.46
CA ALA A 466 16.66 -33.98 3.78
C ALA A 466 18.03 -33.47 4.27
N VAL A 467 19.12 -34.26 4.11
CA VAL A 467 20.48 -33.86 4.51
C VAL A 467 20.94 -32.64 3.72
N GLN A 468 20.80 -32.64 2.37
CA GLN A 468 21.17 -31.51 1.52
C GLN A 468 20.31 -30.28 1.81
N HIS A 469 19.03 -30.48 2.19
CA HIS A 469 18.15 -29.39 2.59
C HIS A 469 18.65 -28.73 3.88
N THR A 470 19.06 -29.53 4.89
CA THR A 470 19.62 -29.03 6.14
C THR A 470 20.87 -28.18 5.91
N GLU A 471 21.82 -28.67 5.10
CA GLU A 471 23.03 -27.91 4.71
C GLU A 471 22.68 -26.60 3.97
N THR A 472 21.71 -26.67 3.06
CA THR A 472 21.22 -25.49 2.32
C THR A 472 20.66 -24.44 3.27
N VAL A 473 19.86 -24.83 4.24
CA VAL A 473 19.25 -23.90 5.17
C VAL A 473 20.28 -23.33 6.14
N GLN A 474 21.27 -24.11 6.58
CA GLN A 474 22.41 -23.59 7.36
C GLN A 474 23.18 -22.53 6.58
N ALA A 475 23.52 -22.82 5.32
CA ALA A 475 24.16 -21.87 4.44
C ALA A 475 23.28 -20.62 4.22
N TRP A 476 21.95 -20.82 4.10
CA TRP A 476 20.98 -19.72 3.96
C TRP A 476 20.97 -18.80 5.19
N HIS A 477 21.01 -19.35 6.40
CA HIS A 477 21.01 -18.58 7.64
C HIS A 477 22.36 -17.90 7.93
N SER A 478 23.48 -18.49 7.49
CA SER A 478 24.83 -17.99 7.77
C SER A 478 25.38 -17.03 6.71
N VAL A 479 24.82 -17.04 5.48
CA VAL A 479 25.35 -16.23 4.37
C VAL A 479 25.25 -14.74 4.62
N SER A 480 26.39 -14.06 4.60
CA SER A 480 26.48 -12.60 4.77
C SER A 480 25.82 -11.84 3.62
N THR A 481 25.27 -10.65 3.91
CA THR A 481 24.75 -9.74 2.88
C THR A 481 25.79 -9.30 1.86
N LYS A 482 27.08 -9.37 2.18
CA LYS A 482 28.22 -9.06 1.30
C LYS A 482 28.52 -10.18 0.31
N GLN A 483 28.14 -11.44 0.59
CA GLN A 483 28.42 -12.61 -0.24
C GLN A 483 27.39 -12.78 -1.37
N LYS A 484 27.32 -11.81 -2.29
CA LYS A 484 26.31 -11.75 -3.36
C LYS A 484 26.26 -13.01 -4.23
N ARG A 485 27.42 -13.59 -4.60
CA ARG A 485 27.50 -14.80 -5.43
C ARG A 485 26.92 -16.03 -4.72
N GLU A 486 27.26 -16.22 -3.44
CA GLU A 486 26.76 -17.34 -2.66
C GLU A 486 25.24 -17.23 -2.43
N ARG A 487 24.74 -16.04 -2.14
CA ARG A 487 23.31 -15.77 -2.04
C ARG A 487 22.57 -16.10 -3.34
N GLN A 488 23.14 -15.79 -4.48
CA GLN A 488 22.59 -16.16 -5.79
C GLN A 488 22.58 -17.69 -5.99
N ARG A 489 23.70 -18.37 -5.69
CA ARG A 489 23.79 -19.83 -5.76
C ARG A 489 22.75 -20.53 -4.91
N LEU A 490 22.54 -20.06 -3.68
CA LEU A 490 21.52 -20.60 -2.78
C LEU A 490 20.12 -20.44 -3.37
N LYS A 491 19.78 -19.30 -3.97
CA LYS A 491 18.47 -19.06 -4.61
C LYS A 491 18.23 -20.00 -5.81
N GLU A 492 19.27 -20.42 -6.51
CA GLU A 492 19.19 -21.36 -7.64
C GLU A 492 18.84 -22.79 -7.23
N ILE A 493 18.95 -23.13 -5.94
CA ILE A 493 18.54 -24.44 -5.41
C ILE A 493 17.01 -24.60 -5.54
N CYS A 494 16.25 -23.51 -5.30
CA CYS A 494 14.82 -23.45 -5.56
C CYS A 494 14.48 -22.14 -6.29
N PRO A 495 14.57 -22.10 -7.61
CA PRO A 495 14.42 -20.88 -8.38
C PRO A 495 13.04 -20.24 -8.17
N ALA A 496 13.02 -18.90 -7.99
CA ALA A 496 11.79 -18.15 -7.85
C ALA A 496 10.92 -18.24 -9.12
N THR A 497 9.64 -18.52 -8.96
CA THR A 497 8.65 -18.47 -10.05
C THR A 497 7.57 -17.45 -9.74
N ASN A 498 7.12 -16.72 -10.77
CA ASN A 498 6.05 -15.73 -10.64
C ASN A 498 4.67 -16.32 -10.95
N GLN A 499 4.61 -17.56 -11.40
CA GLN A 499 3.36 -18.23 -11.74
C GLN A 499 2.74 -18.89 -10.49
N LEU A 500 1.42 -18.95 -10.46
CA LEU A 500 0.69 -19.77 -9.50
C LEU A 500 0.76 -21.22 -9.97
N ASN A 501 1.46 -22.06 -9.23
CA ASN A 501 1.54 -23.48 -9.55
C ASN A 501 0.47 -24.26 -8.78
N PRO A 502 -0.45 -24.96 -9.46
CA PRO A 502 -1.48 -25.77 -8.80
C PRO A 502 -0.92 -26.91 -7.93
N ILE A 503 0.29 -27.38 -8.22
CA ILE A 503 0.95 -28.46 -7.44
C ILE A 503 1.20 -28.04 -5.99
N ASP A 504 1.48 -26.75 -5.72
CA ASP A 504 1.71 -26.26 -4.36
C ASP A 504 0.54 -26.60 -3.44
N VAL A 505 -0.69 -26.35 -3.93
CA VAL A 505 -1.92 -26.65 -3.17
C VAL A 505 -2.12 -28.16 -3.01
N LYS A 506 -1.83 -28.95 -4.07
CA LYS A 506 -1.95 -30.41 -4.00
C LYS A 506 -0.97 -31.01 -2.99
N ILE A 507 0.27 -30.51 -2.90
CA ILE A 507 1.26 -30.91 -1.91
C ILE A 507 0.76 -30.55 -0.51
N ALA A 508 0.29 -29.32 -0.30
CA ALA A 508 -0.27 -28.87 0.96
C ALA A 508 -1.48 -29.72 1.39
N GLU A 509 -2.44 -29.96 0.51
CA GLU A 509 -3.61 -30.82 0.80
C GLU A 509 -3.19 -32.25 1.19
N ARG A 510 -2.15 -32.83 0.56
CA ARG A 510 -1.66 -34.16 0.88
C ARG A 510 -1.00 -34.20 2.28
N LEU A 511 -0.15 -33.22 2.57
CA LEU A 511 0.49 -33.12 3.90
C LEU A 511 -0.54 -32.96 5.01
N LEU A 512 -1.54 -32.10 4.81
CA LEU A 512 -2.56 -31.83 5.82
C LEU A 512 -3.56 -32.98 6.02
N LYS A 513 -3.60 -33.95 5.11
CA LYS A 513 -4.42 -35.17 5.24
C LYS A 513 -3.67 -36.30 5.98
N ASP A 514 -2.36 -36.24 6.04
CA ASP A 514 -1.48 -37.24 6.65
C ASP A 514 -0.61 -36.60 7.72
N THR A 515 -1.01 -36.73 8.97
CA THR A 515 -0.33 -36.13 10.13
C THR A 515 1.09 -36.65 10.29
N ALA A 516 1.33 -37.96 10.03
CA ALA A 516 2.67 -38.55 10.16
C ALA A 516 3.60 -37.97 9.09
N LEU A 517 3.13 -37.86 7.84
CA LEU A 517 3.87 -37.25 6.75
C LEU A 517 4.16 -35.76 7.02
N TYR A 518 3.16 -35.02 7.54
CA TYR A 518 3.34 -33.62 7.94
C TYR A 518 4.45 -33.46 8.98
N GLN A 519 4.46 -34.30 10.01
CA GLN A 519 5.51 -34.24 11.05
C GLN A 519 6.89 -34.60 10.51
N ARG A 520 7.01 -35.57 9.61
CA ARG A 520 8.28 -35.90 8.94
C ARG A 520 8.81 -34.70 8.13
N VAL A 521 7.96 -34.03 7.35
CA VAL A 521 8.37 -32.85 6.57
C VAL A 521 8.69 -31.67 7.49
N LYS A 522 7.92 -31.49 8.55
CA LYS A 522 8.17 -30.45 9.55
C LYS A 522 9.54 -30.62 10.23
N ALA A 523 9.95 -31.84 10.48
CA ALA A 523 11.27 -32.15 11.05
C ALA A 523 12.45 -31.70 10.17
N LEU A 524 12.24 -31.49 8.85
CA LEU A 524 13.25 -30.87 7.98
C LEU A 524 13.58 -29.43 8.42
N ASN A 525 12.63 -28.71 9.04
CA ASN A 525 12.89 -27.38 9.59
C ASN A 525 13.64 -27.47 10.94
N GLN A 526 13.38 -28.48 11.77
CA GLN A 526 13.95 -28.61 13.13
C GLN A 526 15.45 -28.94 13.13
N ALA A 527 15.93 -29.64 12.13
CA ALA A 527 17.37 -29.84 11.94
C ALA A 527 18.15 -28.54 11.86
N ILE A 528 17.44 -27.43 11.67
CA ILE A 528 17.93 -26.05 11.53
C ILE A 528 18.08 -25.35 12.89
N ALA A 529 17.14 -25.57 13.81
CA ALA A 529 17.06 -24.84 15.09
C ALA A 529 18.13 -25.26 16.12
N PHE A 530 18.67 -26.46 16.01
CA PHE A 530 19.62 -27.01 16.98
C PHE A 530 21.08 -26.58 16.81
N ILE A 531 21.45 -25.97 15.67
CA ILE A 531 22.86 -25.66 15.35
C ILE A 531 23.15 -24.14 15.46
N GLY A 532 22.16 -23.32 15.72
CA GLY A 532 22.28 -21.84 15.84
C GLY A 532 22.24 -21.30 17.28
N LYS A 533 22.44 -22.15 18.31
CA LYS A 533 22.58 -21.73 19.71
C LYS A 533 23.99 -21.89 20.21
#